data_b824cceb9ce3a3be413079302ceb8702
#
_entry.id   b824cceb9ce3a3be413079302ceb8702
#
_cell.length_a   1.000
_cell.length_b   1.000
_cell.length_c   1.000
_cell.angle_alpha   90.00
_cell.angle_beta   90.00
_cell.angle_gamma   90.00
#
_symmetry.space_group_name_H-M   'P 1'
#
loop_
_entity.id
_entity.type
_entity.pdbx_description
1 polymer ?
#
loop_
_entity_poly.entity_id
_entity_poly.type
_entity_poly.pdbx_seq_one_letter_code
_entity_poly.pdbx_strand_id
1 'polypeptide(L)'
;MRISCPLRVGPFGCAMVRVGLAMLQGARHEHIEALHGAALELGIQVEVVELRRGDQVDGNLDALVLPGGESTAMRKASESEALLPALYTWMDQHPNRPVLGTCAGAILLASPGGEKEPYIATTVSRNAWGRQRQSFEASLSVDLEVPDGSVCDPHIAQADRFNHRPLPVGPIDGSNEGDAFHGVFIRAPRFESSSVQCQAIVHLDTEVVGVLDGARMALTFHPELTTDRRFHRWLLDRAED
;
A
#
# COMPACT_ATOMS: atom_id res chain seq x y z
N MET A 1 25.68 13.61 2.18
CA MET A 1 26.40 12.81 1.17
C MET A 1 25.43 11.68 0.83
N ARG A 2 24.64 11.82 -0.27
CA ARG A 2 23.65 10.81 -0.68
C ARG A 2 24.43 9.64 -1.28
N ILE A 3 24.35 8.48 -0.65
CA ILE A 3 24.81 7.23 -1.25
C ILE A 3 23.64 6.76 -2.11
N SER A 4 23.66 7.15 -3.40
CA SER A 4 22.71 6.60 -4.36
C SER A 4 23.01 5.10 -4.53
N CYS A 5 22.08 4.27 -4.15
CA CYS A 5 22.10 2.86 -4.55
C CYS A 5 22.06 2.82 -6.09
N PRO A 6 22.92 2.05 -6.78
CA PRO A 6 22.88 2.02 -8.24
C PRO A 6 21.54 1.43 -8.69
N LEU A 7 20.75 2.24 -9.40
CA LEU A 7 19.51 1.83 -10.03
C LEU A 7 19.73 0.56 -10.86
N ARG A 8 18.92 -0.45 -10.60
CA ARG A 8 18.88 -1.62 -11.48
C ARG A 8 18.30 -1.20 -12.81
N VAL A 9 19.05 -1.41 -13.86
CA VAL A 9 18.62 -1.08 -15.22
C VAL A 9 17.99 -2.31 -15.81
N GLY A 10 16.68 -2.23 -16.11
CA GLY A 10 15.97 -3.27 -16.83
C GLY A 10 16.46 -3.43 -18.28
N PRO A 11 15.99 -4.44 -19.02
CA PRO A 11 16.46 -4.77 -20.37
C PRO A 11 16.32 -3.65 -21.41
N PHE A 12 15.58 -2.58 -21.10
CA PHE A 12 15.39 -1.40 -21.97
C PHE A 12 16.05 -0.12 -21.43
N GLY A 13 16.94 -0.21 -20.43
CA GLY A 13 17.63 0.97 -19.88
C GLY A 13 16.81 1.83 -18.93
N CYS A 14 15.58 1.41 -18.56
CA CYS A 14 14.73 2.08 -17.57
C CYS A 14 15.02 1.58 -16.15
N ALA A 15 14.81 2.43 -15.14
CA ALA A 15 14.84 2.02 -13.75
C ALA A 15 13.84 0.88 -13.51
N MET A 16 14.24 -0.11 -12.71
CA MET A 16 13.40 -1.25 -12.34
C MET A 16 13.29 -1.35 -10.83
N VAL A 17 12.08 -1.22 -10.31
CA VAL A 17 11.75 -1.31 -8.88
C VAL A 17 11.23 -2.72 -8.57
N ARG A 18 11.75 -3.37 -7.53
CA ARG A 18 11.29 -4.68 -7.05
C ARG A 18 10.41 -4.51 -5.81
N VAL A 19 9.11 -4.75 -5.96
CA VAL A 19 8.13 -4.63 -4.89
C VAL A 19 7.73 -6.00 -4.36
N GLY A 20 7.99 -6.24 -3.07
CA GLY A 20 7.49 -7.42 -2.38
C GLY A 20 6.02 -7.25 -1.99
N LEU A 21 5.16 -8.13 -2.47
CA LEU A 21 3.74 -8.18 -2.09
C LEU A 21 3.47 -9.36 -1.18
N ALA A 22 3.00 -9.10 0.05
CA ALA A 22 2.70 -10.16 1.02
C ALA A 22 1.44 -10.94 0.61
N MET A 23 1.61 -12.22 0.25
CA MET A 23 0.53 -13.10 -0.27
C MET A 23 -0.24 -13.81 0.84
N LEU A 24 -0.49 -13.14 1.96
CA LEU A 24 -1.20 -13.72 3.11
C LEU A 24 -2.70 -13.79 2.88
N GLN A 25 -3.31 -12.69 2.45
CA GLN A 25 -4.76 -12.58 2.23
C GLN A 25 -5.10 -11.29 1.46
N GLY A 26 -6.37 -11.13 1.03
CA GLY A 26 -6.94 -9.87 0.56
C GLY A 26 -6.78 -9.61 -0.94
N ALA A 27 -6.92 -8.36 -1.33
CA ALA A 27 -6.95 -7.85 -2.71
C ALA A 27 -5.54 -7.81 -3.34
N ARG A 28 -4.91 -8.96 -3.49
CA ARG A 28 -3.52 -9.10 -3.95
C ARG A 28 -3.36 -8.83 -5.44
N HIS A 29 -4.29 -9.30 -6.24
CA HIS A 29 -4.26 -9.11 -7.70
C HIS A 29 -4.51 -7.66 -8.07
N GLU A 30 -5.39 -6.98 -7.35
CA GLU A 30 -5.68 -5.57 -7.50
C GLU A 30 -4.45 -4.70 -7.18
N HIS A 31 -3.67 -5.06 -6.15
CA HIS A 31 -2.39 -4.41 -5.89
C HIS A 31 -1.36 -4.64 -7.01
N ILE A 32 -1.29 -5.85 -7.59
CA ILE A 32 -0.40 -6.14 -8.73
C ILE A 32 -0.76 -5.24 -9.91
N GLU A 33 -2.04 -5.14 -10.24
CA GLU A 33 -2.51 -4.28 -11.34
C GLU A 33 -2.27 -2.80 -11.06
N ALA A 34 -2.53 -2.35 -9.82
CA ALA A 34 -2.28 -0.97 -9.41
C ALA A 34 -0.79 -0.61 -9.50
N LEU A 35 0.12 -1.51 -9.09
CA LEU A 35 1.57 -1.31 -9.20
C LEU A 35 2.03 -1.25 -10.66
N HIS A 36 1.56 -2.16 -11.51
CA HIS A 36 1.90 -2.10 -12.94
C HIS A 36 1.35 -0.85 -13.62
N GLY A 37 0.12 -0.44 -13.27
CA GLY A 37 -0.45 0.80 -13.79
C GLY A 37 0.32 2.04 -13.31
N ALA A 38 0.69 2.10 -12.03
CA ALA A 38 1.49 3.19 -11.47
C ALA A 38 2.88 3.27 -12.12
N ALA A 39 3.52 2.13 -12.37
CA ALA A 39 4.81 2.07 -13.06
C ALA A 39 4.72 2.61 -14.49
N LEU A 40 3.63 2.28 -15.23
CA LEU A 40 3.38 2.85 -16.54
C LEU A 40 3.19 4.37 -16.50
N GLU A 41 2.44 4.88 -15.51
CA GLU A 41 2.23 6.31 -15.29
C GLU A 41 3.53 7.06 -14.98
N LEU A 42 4.48 6.42 -14.31
CA LEU A 42 5.81 6.96 -13.99
C LEU A 42 6.86 6.72 -15.10
N GLY A 43 6.56 5.89 -16.09
CA GLY A 43 7.52 5.52 -17.14
C GLY A 43 8.66 4.62 -16.67
N ILE A 44 8.47 3.87 -15.59
CA ILE A 44 9.44 2.92 -15.02
C ILE A 44 9.00 1.47 -15.18
N GLN A 45 9.88 0.54 -14.84
CA GLN A 45 9.55 -0.88 -14.77
C GLN A 45 9.35 -1.33 -13.33
N VAL A 46 8.39 -2.22 -13.10
CA VAL A 46 8.17 -2.86 -11.80
C VAL A 46 8.20 -4.38 -11.92
N GLU A 47 8.92 -5.03 -11.00
CA GLU A 47 8.84 -6.46 -10.75
C GLU A 47 8.09 -6.67 -9.43
N VAL A 48 6.91 -7.27 -9.49
CA VAL A 48 6.15 -7.62 -8.29
C VAL A 48 6.52 -9.03 -7.86
N VAL A 49 7.15 -9.14 -6.68
CA VAL A 49 7.57 -10.41 -6.09
C VAL A 49 6.49 -10.87 -5.12
N GLU A 50 5.78 -11.95 -5.46
CA GLU A 50 4.77 -12.54 -4.61
C GLU A 50 5.41 -13.28 -3.44
N LEU A 51 5.35 -12.70 -2.23
CA LEU A 51 5.95 -13.25 -1.01
C LEU A 51 4.96 -14.16 -0.28
N ARG A 52 5.24 -15.45 -0.26
CA ARG A 52 4.44 -16.49 0.42
C ARG A 52 5.14 -17.05 1.64
N ARG A 53 6.47 -17.01 1.67
CA ARG A 53 7.33 -17.56 2.72
C ARG A 53 8.41 -16.56 3.12
N GLY A 54 8.88 -16.68 4.36
CA GLY A 54 9.92 -15.82 4.89
C GLY A 54 11.25 -15.88 4.14
N ASP A 55 11.61 -17.03 3.57
CA ASP A 55 12.84 -17.21 2.78
C ASP A 55 12.86 -16.47 1.44
N GLN A 56 11.70 -15.97 1.00
CA GLN A 56 11.57 -15.14 -0.21
C GLN A 56 11.80 -13.64 0.07
N VAL A 57 11.83 -13.24 1.34
CA VAL A 57 12.07 -11.84 1.74
C VAL A 57 13.55 -11.59 1.79
N ASP A 58 14.08 -10.95 0.77
CA ASP A 58 15.51 -10.67 0.64
C ASP A 58 15.83 -9.18 0.59
N GLY A 59 17.11 -8.84 0.73
CA GLY A 59 17.59 -7.45 0.67
C GLY A 59 17.53 -6.80 -0.72
N ASN A 60 17.05 -7.53 -1.73
CA ASN A 60 16.90 -7.02 -3.09
C ASN A 60 15.52 -6.42 -3.35
N LEU A 61 14.60 -6.48 -2.41
CA LEU A 61 13.33 -5.77 -2.51
C LEU A 61 13.55 -4.28 -2.24
N ASP A 62 12.96 -3.43 -3.06
CA ASP A 62 13.08 -1.98 -2.93
C ASP A 62 11.90 -1.39 -2.14
N ALA A 63 10.75 -2.08 -2.14
CA ALA A 63 9.54 -1.69 -1.42
C ALA A 63 8.73 -2.91 -0.97
N LEU A 64 7.77 -2.69 -0.06
CA LEU A 64 6.82 -3.72 0.38
C LEU A 64 5.37 -3.22 0.30
N VAL A 65 4.45 -4.15 0.01
CA VAL A 65 3.00 -3.96 0.17
C VAL A 65 2.47 -5.02 1.14
N LEU A 66 1.78 -4.55 2.18
CA LEU A 66 1.00 -5.34 3.12
C LEU A 66 -0.48 -5.14 2.80
N PRO A 67 -1.14 -6.05 2.06
CA PRO A 67 -2.50 -5.86 1.60
C PRO A 67 -3.54 -5.96 2.72
N GLY A 68 -4.79 -5.62 2.38
CA GLY A 68 -5.95 -5.85 3.23
C GLY A 68 -6.20 -7.33 3.52
N GLY A 69 -7.21 -7.60 4.35
CA GLY A 69 -7.61 -8.93 4.75
C GLY A 69 -8.13 -8.96 6.19
N GLU A 70 -8.05 -10.12 6.85
CA GLU A 70 -8.33 -10.24 8.28
C GLU A 70 -7.01 -10.44 9.02
N SER A 71 -6.63 -9.46 9.84
CA SER A 71 -5.29 -9.39 10.44
C SER A 71 -4.95 -10.60 11.35
N THR A 72 -5.93 -11.19 12.03
CA THR A 72 -5.70 -12.41 12.83
C THR A 72 -5.45 -13.63 11.95
N ALA A 73 -6.22 -13.79 10.87
CA ALA A 73 -6.02 -14.85 9.90
C ALA A 73 -4.67 -14.70 9.18
N MET A 74 -4.27 -13.47 8.85
CA MET A 74 -2.96 -13.18 8.24
C MET A 74 -1.80 -13.58 9.16
N ARG A 75 -1.89 -13.28 10.46
CA ARG A 75 -0.89 -13.71 11.46
C ARG A 75 -0.79 -15.22 11.53
N LYS A 76 -1.95 -15.89 11.64
CA LYS A 76 -2.01 -17.35 11.71
C LYS A 76 -1.49 -18.01 10.42
N ALA A 77 -1.83 -17.46 9.26
CA ALA A 77 -1.32 -17.96 7.97
C ALA A 77 0.20 -17.80 7.83
N SER A 78 0.78 -16.79 8.50
CA SER A 78 2.22 -16.56 8.48
C SER A 78 3.02 -17.48 9.42
N GLU A 79 2.37 -18.15 10.38
CA GLU A 79 3.08 -18.96 11.42
C GLU A 79 3.91 -20.07 10.80
N SER A 80 3.36 -20.82 9.82
CA SER A 80 4.04 -21.95 9.20
C SER A 80 5.23 -21.55 8.30
N GLU A 81 5.11 -20.42 7.64
CA GLU A 81 6.05 -19.96 6.61
C GLU A 81 6.92 -18.78 7.08
N ALA A 82 6.73 -18.33 8.32
CA ALA A 82 7.46 -17.23 8.96
C ALA A 82 7.50 -15.93 8.13
N LEU A 83 6.48 -15.66 7.30
CA LEU A 83 6.49 -14.52 6.39
C LEU A 83 6.47 -13.19 7.14
N LEU A 84 5.53 -12.97 8.09
CA LEU A 84 5.47 -11.71 8.83
C LEU A 84 6.74 -11.41 9.63
N PRO A 85 7.34 -12.37 10.37
CA PRO A 85 8.63 -12.14 11.01
C PRO A 85 9.74 -11.71 10.04
N ALA A 86 9.79 -12.30 8.85
CA ALA A 86 10.77 -11.94 7.83
C ALA A 86 10.53 -10.53 7.27
N LEU A 87 9.27 -10.16 7.01
CA LEU A 87 8.89 -8.80 6.57
C LEU A 87 9.26 -7.76 7.63
N TYR A 88 9.00 -8.03 8.90
CA TYR A 88 9.37 -7.14 9.99
C TYR A 88 10.90 -7.02 10.12
N THR A 89 11.64 -8.11 10.00
CA THR A 89 13.11 -8.07 9.98
C THR A 89 13.63 -7.24 8.82
N TRP A 90 13.04 -7.38 7.64
CA TRP A 90 13.39 -6.57 6.47
C TRP A 90 13.13 -5.07 6.71
N MET A 91 11.98 -4.73 7.31
CA MET A 91 11.65 -3.33 7.64
C MET A 91 12.62 -2.72 8.66
N ASP A 92 13.10 -3.51 9.63
CA ASP A 92 14.12 -3.06 10.60
C ASP A 92 15.48 -2.83 9.94
N GLN A 93 15.86 -3.69 8.99
CA GLN A 93 17.11 -3.60 8.26
C GLN A 93 17.12 -2.48 7.21
N HIS A 94 15.94 -2.12 6.72
CA HIS A 94 15.75 -1.12 5.65
C HIS A 94 14.76 -0.03 6.07
N PRO A 95 15.10 0.82 7.07
CA PRO A 95 14.16 1.80 7.63
C PRO A 95 13.70 2.86 6.64
N ASN A 96 14.46 3.12 5.58
CA ASN A 96 14.14 4.14 4.57
C ASN A 96 13.42 3.58 3.34
N ARG A 97 13.34 2.26 3.15
CA ARG A 97 12.61 1.68 2.02
C ARG A 97 11.12 1.74 2.26
N PRO A 98 10.32 2.17 1.27
CA PRO A 98 8.91 2.43 1.47
C PRO A 98 8.09 1.15 1.68
N VAL A 99 7.08 1.29 2.53
CA VAL A 99 6.09 0.24 2.81
C VAL A 99 4.69 0.84 2.74
N LEU A 100 3.80 0.19 2.02
CA LEU A 100 2.38 0.51 1.95
C LEU A 100 1.57 -0.57 2.66
N GLY A 101 0.88 -0.22 3.74
CA GLY A 101 -0.08 -1.09 4.43
C GLY A 101 -1.52 -0.60 4.21
N THR A 102 -2.38 -1.47 3.66
CA THR A 102 -3.80 -1.14 3.41
C THR A 102 -4.72 -1.97 4.31
N CYS A 103 -5.75 -1.37 4.87
CA CYS A 103 -6.76 -2.04 5.72
C CYS A 103 -6.10 -2.90 6.83
N ALA A 104 -6.08 -4.23 6.70
CA ALA A 104 -5.40 -5.11 7.65
C ALA A 104 -3.87 -4.90 7.66
N GLY A 105 -3.27 -4.51 6.54
CA GLY A 105 -1.85 -4.14 6.48
C GLY A 105 -1.52 -2.96 7.39
N ALA A 106 -2.41 -1.95 7.48
CA ALA A 106 -2.28 -0.84 8.42
C ALA A 106 -2.32 -1.32 9.89
N ILE A 107 -3.17 -2.32 10.20
CA ILE A 107 -3.19 -2.95 11.53
C ILE A 107 -1.86 -3.65 11.84
N LEU A 108 -1.28 -4.34 10.85
CA LEU A 108 0.01 -5.05 11.02
C LEU A 108 1.17 -4.07 11.26
N LEU A 109 1.13 -2.87 10.65
CA LEU A 109 2.13 -1.81 10.88
C LEU A 109 1.95 -1.14 12.24
N ALA A 110 0.71 -0.83 12.65
CA ALA A 110 0.42 -0.18 13.94
C ALA A 110 0.58 -1.13 15.13
N SER A 111 0.39 -2.43 14.91
CA SER A 111 0.45 -3.45 15.97
C SER A 111 1.08 -4.72 15.41
N PRO A 112 2.40 -4.79 15.25
CA PRO A 112 3.08 -5.95 14.69
C PRO A 112 2.91 -7.22 15.56
N GLY A 113 2.72 -7.06 16.86
CA GLY A 113 2.54 -8.15 17.83
C GLY A 113 3.84 -8.56 18.52
N GLY A 114 3.71 -9.38 19.56
CA GLY A 114 4.84 -9.73 20.43
C GLY A 114 5.37 -8.51 21.18
N GLU A 115 6.67 -8.44 21.35
CA GLU A 115 7.39 -7.32 21.98
C GLU A 115 7.87 -6.27 20.94
N LYS A 116 7.41 -6.37 19.68
CA LYS A 116 7.87 -5.51 18.61
C LYS A 116 7.18 -4.16 18.65
N GLU A 117 7.99 -3.10 18.56
CA GLU A 117 7.50 -1.73 18.49
C GLU A 117 6.67 -1.49 17.21
N PRO A 118 5.64 -0.64 17.27
CA PRO A 118 4.88 -0.24 16.09
C PRO A 118 5.77 0.43 15.01
N TYR A 119 5.44 0.17 13.75
CA TYR A 119 6.09 0.83 12.60
C TYR A 119 5.46 2.18 12.24
N ILE A 120 4.32 2.47 12.81
CA ILE A 120 3.61 3.76 12.69
C ILE A 120 3.13 4.19 14.07
N ALA A 121 3.34 5.45 14.41
CA ALA A 121 3.05 6.01 15.73
C ALA A 121 1.55 6.36 15.87
N THR A 122 0.69 5.34 15.84
CA THR A 122 -0.74 5.48 16.06
C THR A 122 -1.38 4.18 16.55
N THR A 123 -2.51 4.28 17.25
CA THR A 123 -3.32 3.13 17.66
C THR A 123 -4.43 2.87 16.66
N VAL A 124 -4.73 1.59 16.43
CA VAL A 124 -5.74 1.15 15.46
C VAL A 124 -6.83 0.33 16.15
N SER A 125 -8.06 0.78 16.02
CA SER A 125 -9.25 0.04 16.45
C SER A 125 -9.83 -0.76 15.29
N ARG A 126 -10.07 -2.08 15.53
CA ARG A 126 -10.67 -2.98 14.53
C ARG A 126 -12.19 -2.82 14.53
N ASN A 127 -12.82 -2.94 13.37
CA ASN A 127 -14.28 -2.93 13.21
C ASN A 127 -14.97 -1.71 13.84
N ALA A 128 -14.32 -0.56 13.81
CA ALA A 128 -14.72 0.61 14.59
C ALA A 128 -15.78 1.51 13.92
N TRP A 129 -16.20 1.20 12.67
CA TRP A 129 -17.23 1.95 11.94
C TRP A 129 -18.67 1.56 12.31
N GLY A 130 -18.84 0.67 13.30
CA GLY A 130 -20.14 0.20 13.77
C GLY A 130 -20.80 -0.83 12.86
N ARG A 131 -21.87 -1.46 13.36
CA ARG A 131 -22.57 -2.54 12.65
C ARG A 131 -23.28 -2.09 11.36
N GLN A 132 -23.57 -0.80 11.22
CA GLN A 132 -24.31 -0.26 10.07
C GLN A 132 -23.43 0.14 8.89
N ARG A 133 -22.11 0.35 9.10
CA ARG A 133 -21.15 0.72 8.05
C ARG A 133 -20.03 -0.30 7.94
N GLN A 134 -20.37 -1.52 7.56
CA GLN A 134 -19.37 -2.57 7.34
C GLN A 134 -18.54 -2.34 6.07
N SER A 135 -19.14 -1.72 5.05
CA SER A 135 -18.47 -1.33 3.80
C SER A 135 -19.17 -0.08 3.25
N PHE A 136 -18.39 0.87 2.80
CA PHE A 136 -18.90 2.13 2.22
C PHE A 136 -17.82 2.76 1.34
N GLU A 137 -18.22 3.72 0.56
CA GLU A 137 -17.37 4.55 -0.28
C GLU A 137 -17.52 6.01 0.15
N ALA A 138 -16.45 6.79 0.05
CA ALA A 138 -16.45 8.20 0.43
C ALA A 138 -15.39 8.99 -0.33
N SER A 139 -15.64 10.29 -0.51
CA SER A 139 -14.62 11.22 -0.96
C SER A 139 -13.70 11.58 0.20
N LEU A 140 -12.39 11.46 -0.01
CA LEU A 140 -11.34 11.74 0.96
C LEU A 140 -10.54 12.95 0.51
N SER A 141 -10.02 13.73 1.46
CA SER A 141 -9.00 14.73 1.17
C SER A 141 -7.61 14.14 1.39
N VAL A 142 -6.69 14.39 0.45
CA VAL A 142 -5.32 13.86 0.48
C VAL A 142 -4.33 15.01 0.55
N ASP A 143 -3.49 15.00 1.58
CA ASP A 143 -2.35 15.91 1.78
C ASP A 143 -1.06 15.10 1.66
N LEU A 144 -0.69 14.75 0.43
CA LEU A 144 0.47 13.94 0.12
C LEU A 144 1.08 14.40 -1.19
N GLU A 145 2.37 14.73 -1.17
CA GLU A 145 3.13 14.93 -2.40
C GLU A 145 3.31 13.60 -3.12
N VAL A 146 2.78 13.54 -4.33
CA VAL A 146 2.84 12.37 -5.21
C VAL A 146 3.36 12.82 -6.56
N PRO A 147 4.27 12.07 -7.20
CA PRO A 147 4.72 12.42 -8.54
C PRO A 147 3.54 12.40 -9.53
N ASP A 148 3.55 13.35 -10.45
CA ASP A 148 2.56 13.41 -11.52
C ASP A 148 2.64 12.13 -12.38
N GLY A 149 1.50 11.47 -12.56
CA GLY A 149 1.39 10.36 -13.50
C GLY A 149 1.15 10.89 -14.91
N SER A 150 1.87 10.36 -15.91
CA SER A 150 1.46 10.57 -17.30
C SER A 150 0.10 9.91 -17.53
N VAL A 151 -0.77 10.58 -18.31
CA VAL A 151 -2.05 9.98 -18.73
C VAL A 151 -1.73 8.80 -19.66
N CYS A 152 -1.63 7.60 -19.11
CA CYS A 152 -1.58 6.38 -19.91
C CYS A 152 -2.97 6.07 -20.45
N ASP A 153 -3.04 5.69 -21.71
CA ASP A 153 -4.27 5.14 -22.29
C ASP A 153 -4.73 3.96 -21.41
N PRO A 154 -5.94 4.04 -20.81
CA PRO A 154 -6.47 2.98 -19.94
C PRO A 154 -6.49 1.60 -20.62
N HIS A 155 -6.53 1.56 -21.96
CA HIS A 155 -6.48 0.33 -22.75
C HIS A 155 -5.08 -0.31 -22.78
N ILE A 156 -4.01 0.46 -22.63
CA ILE A 156 -2.64 -0.07 -22.53
C ILE A 156 -2.36 -0.60 -21.14
N ALA A 157 -2.85 0.05 -20.09
CA ALA A 157 -2.75 -0.41 -18.69
C ALA A 157 -3.53 -1.71 -18.43
N GLN A 158 -4.47 -2.06 -19.29
CA GLN A 158 -5.30 -3.26 -19.24
C GLN A 158 -4.81 -4.40 -20.14
N ALA A 159 -3.59 -4.35 -20.67
CA ALA A 159 -3.01 -5.46 -21.42
C ALA A 159 -2.78 -6.66 -20.48
N ASP A 160 -3.86 -7.29 -20.25
CA ASP A 160 -4.22 -8.65 -19.86
C ASP A 160 -3.05 -9.61 -19.56
N ARG A 161 -2.58 -9.62 -18.32
CA ARG A 161 -1.84 -10.78 -17.80
C ARG A 161 -2.73 -11.73 -16.99
N PHE A 162 -3.89 -11.26 -16.56
CA PHE A 162 -4.83 -12.07 -15.79
C PHE A 162 -6.24 -11.76 -16.28
N ASN A 163 -6.98 -12.78 -16.70
CA ASN A 163 -8.39 -12.73 -17.14
C ASN A 163 -9.38 -12.27 -16.06
N HIS A 164 -8.93 -11.60 -15.03
CA HIS A 164 -9.72 -11.07 -13.93
C HIS A 164 -9.63 -9.56 -13.97
N ARG A 165 -10.52 -8.93 -14.73
CA ARG A 165 -10.72 -7.48 -14.63
C ARG A 165 -11.15 -7.16 -13.21
N PRO A 166 -10.45 -6.27 -12.46
CA PRO A 166 -11.05 -5.69 -11.29
C PRO A 166 -12.38 -5.09 -11.71
N LEU A 167 -13.39 -5.23 -10.86
CA LEU A 167 -14.62 -4.50 -11.08
C LEU A 167 -14.23 -3.02 -11.18
N PRO A 168 -14.54 -2.33 -12.28
CA PRO A 168 -14.26 -0.91 -12.36
C PRO A 168 -15.13 -0.23 -11.31
N VAL A 169 -14.55 0.02 -10.14
CA VAL A 169 -15.14 0.94 -9.19
C VAL A 169 -14.89 2.30 -9.79
N GLY A 170 -15.84 2.76 -10.58
CA GLY A 170 -15.80 4.08 -11.17
C GLY A 170 -15.81 5.11 -10.05
N PRO A 171 -15.17 6.30 -10.26
CA PRO A 171 -15.32 7.39 -9.32
C PRO A 171 -16.79 7.68 -9.15
N ILE A 172 -17.26 7.81 -7.91
CA ILE A 172 -18.52 8.46 -7.62
C ILE A 172 -18.31 9.91 -8.08
N ASP A 173 -19.02 10.32 -9.13
CA ASP A 173 -18.95 11.67 -9.71
C ASP A 173 -17.59 12.16 -10.25
N GLY A 174 -16.87 11.36 -11.03
CA GLY A 174 -15.97 11.87 -12.09
C GLY A 174 -14.79 12.77 -11.70
N SER A 175 -14.54 13.07 -10.44
CA SER A 175 -13.53 14.02 -10.04
C SER A 175 -12.52 13.46 -9.05
N ASN A 176 -11.52 12.74 -9.54
CA ASN A 176 -10.22 12.65 -8.87
C ASN A 176 -9.37 13.85 -9.30
N GLU A 177 -9.92 15.07 -9.22
CA GLU A 177 -9.20 16.29 -9.51
C GLU A 177 -8.60 16.84 -8.20
N GLY A 178 -7.30 17.08 -8.19
CA GLY A 178 -6.59 17.68 -7.08
C GLY A 178 -6.46 16.75 -5.85
N ASP A 179 -6.79 17.30 -4.67
CA ASP A 179 -6.60 16.64 -3.37
C ASP A 179 -7.68 15.60 -3.04
N ALA A 180 -8.72 15.46 -3.87
CA ALA A 180 -9.78 14.48 -3.65
C ALA A 180 -9.36 13.07 -4.07
N PHE A 181 -9.80 12.07 -3.30
CA PHE A 181 -9.60 10.65 -3.58
C PHE A 181 -10.87 9.85 -3.26
N HIS A 182 -11.22 8.91 -4.12
CA HIS A 182 -12.33 8.00 -3.88
C HIS A 182 -11.91 6.84 -3.00
N GLY A 183 -12.30 6.86 -1.72
CA GLY A 183 -11.95 5.83 -0.74
C GLY A 183 -12.97 4.70 -0.68
N VAL A 184 -12.50 3.45 -0.80
CA VAL A 184 -13.30 2.24 -0.64
C VAL A 184 -12.96 1.59 0.70
N PHE A 185 -13.94 1.50 1.59
CA PHE A 185 -13.81 0.94 2.93
C PHE A 185 -14.55 -0.39 3.03
N ILE A 186 -13.84 -1.46 3.37
CA ILE A 186 -14.41 -2.80 3.54
C ILE A 186 -14.04 -3.32 4.93
N ARG A 187 -15.01 -3.31 5.86
CA ARG A 187 -14.77 -3.66 7.29
C ARG A 187 -13.52 -2.98 7.84
N ALA A 188 -13.34 -1.73 7.46
CA ALA A 188 -12.10 -0.99 7.66
C ALA A 188 -11.78 -0.79 9.16
N PRO A 189 -10.49 -0.77 9.52
CA PRO A 189 -10.06 -0.29 10.84
C PRO A 189 -10.19 1.23 10.92
N ARG A 190 -10.03 1.77 12.12
CA ARG A 190 -9.96 3.22 12.40
C ARG A 190 -8.70 3.54 13.16
N PHE A 191 -8.03 4.61 12.79
CA PHE A 191 -7.02 5.20 13.66
C PHE A 191 -7.71 5.93 14.83
N GLU A 192 -7.18 5.80 16.01
CA GLU A 192 -7.63 6.59 17.15
C GLU A 192 -7.05 8.00 17.02
N SER A 193 -7.89 8.98 16.68
CA SER A 193 -7.45 10.35 16.32
C SER A 193 -6.55 10.99 17.39
N SER A 194 -6.79 10.70 18.68
CA SER A 194 -5.97 11.18 19.80
C SER A 194 -4.59 10.53 19.90
N SER A 195 -4.37 9.41 19.22
CA SER A 195 -3.11 8.64 19.25
C SER A 195 -2.20 8.90 18.07
N VAL A 196 -2.65 9.61 17.05
CA VAL A 196 -1.86 9.89 15.84
C VAL A 196 -0.72 10.84 16.17
N GLN A 197 0.52 10.33 16.14
CA GLN A 197 1.75 11.10 16.41
C GLN A 197 2.65 11.21 15.16
N CYS A 198 2.24 10.63 14.04
CA CYS A 198 2.88 10.73 12.75
C CYS A 198 2.10 11.66 11.80
N GLN A 199 2.59 11.85 10.58
CA GLN A 199 1.95 12.73 9.61
C GLN A 199 0.59 12.15 9.17
N ALA A 200 -0.51 12.89 9.39
CA ALA A 200 -1.80 12.58 8.79
C ALA A 200 -1.80 13.04 7.33
N ILE A 201 -2.07 12.14 6.40
CA ILE A 201 -1.98 12.39 4.96
C ILE A 201 -3.32 12.19 4.23
N VAL A 202 -4.28 11.52 4.84
CA VAL A 202 -5.63 11.33 4.25
C VAL A 202 -6.69 11.49 5.32
N HIS A 203 -7.74 12.25 4.98
CA HIS A 203 -8.85 12.53 5.86
C HIS A 203 -10.20 12.17 5.23
N LEU A 204 -11.07 11.62 6.06
CA LEU A 204 -12.51 11.53 5.82
C LEU A 204 -13.19 12.54 6.74
N ASP A 205 -13.60 13.67 6.24
CA ASP A 205 -14.04 14.83 7.02
C ASP A 205 -12.96 15.23 8.08
N THR A 206 -13.23 15.03 9.34
CA THR A 206 -12.30 15.32 10.45
C THR A 206 -11.50 14.08 10.90
N GLU A 207 -11.74 12.93 10.29
CA GLU A 207 -11.14 11.67 10.68
C GLU A 207 -9.90 11.35 9.87
N VAL A 208 -8.79 11.02 10.55
CA VAL A 208 -7.57 10.55 9.89
C VAL A 208 -7.79 9.10 9.45
N VAL A 209 -7.67 8.86 8.13
CA VAL A 209 -7.81 7.53 7.51
C VAL A 209 -6.55 7.07 6.76
N GLY A 210 -5.55 7.95 6.68
CA GLY A 210 -4.23 7.64 6.14
C GLY A 210 -3.14 8.40 6.89
N VAL A 211 -2.04 7.69 7.21
CA VAL A 211 -0.88 8.25 7.92
C VAL A 211 0.43 7.85 7.22
N LEU A 212 1.44 8.68 7.40
CA LEU A 212 2.81 8.46 6.95
C LEU A 212 3.77 8.64 8.12
N ASP A 213 4.58 7.63 8.41
CA ASP A 213 5.63 7.65 9.43
C ASP A 213 6.97 7.27 8.78
N GLY A 214 7.79 8.26 8.49
CA GLY A 214 9.01 8.08 7.70
C GLY A 214 8.69 7.48 6.32
N ALA A 215 9.16 6.26 6.06
CA ALA A 215 8.89 5.53 4.82
C ALA A 215 7.71 4.53 4.96
N ARG A 216 6.89 4.62 6.00
CA ARG A 216 5.78 3.69 6.27
C ARG A 216 4.45 4.41 6.08
N MET A 217 3.73 4.07 5.01
CA MET A 217 2.38 4.54 4.76
C MET A 217 1.36 3.50 5.22
N ALA A 218 0.36 3.95 5.96
CA ALA A 218 -0.76 3.11 6.38
C ALA A 218 -2.09 3.77 6.04
N LEU A 219 -2.93 3.05 5.32
CA LEU A 219 -4.25 3.48 4.88
C LEU A 219 -5.31 2.54 5.45
N THR A 220 -6.39 3.07 6.01
CA THR A 220 -7.48 2.23 6.55
C THR A 220 -8.43 1.71 5.48
N PHE A 221 -8.31 2.19 4.26
CA PHE A 221 -9.14 1.88 3.10
C PHE A 221 -8.35 1.10 2.02
N HIS A 222 -8.99 0.83 0.89
CA HIS A 222 -8.47 0.02 -0.21
C HIS A 222 -8.18 0.86 -1.46
N PRO A 223 -7.00 1.50 -1.59
CA PRO A 223 -6.66 2.30 -2.77
C PRO A 223 -6.52 1.46 -4.04
N GLU A 224 -6.20 0.18 -3.90
CA GLU A 224 -6.05 -0.77 -5.00
C GLU A 224 -7.36 -1.07 -5.74
N LEU A 225 -8.50 -0.74 -5.15
CA LEU A 225 -9.81 -0.94 -5.77
C LEU A 225 -10.28 0.25 -6.62
N THR A 226 -9.44 1.26 -6.79
CA THR A 226 -9.75 2.45 -7.58
C THR A 226 -8.80 2.60 -8.77
N THR A 227 -9.17 3.44 -9.73
CA THR A 227 -8.32 3.75 -10.87
C THR A 227 -7.25 4.81 -10.57
N ASP A 228 -7.37 5.51 -9.44
CA ASP A 228 -6.37 6.46 -8.97
C ASP A 228 -5.23 5.74 -8.24
N ARG A 229 -4.06 5.75 -8.84
CA ARG A 229 -2.89 5.00 -8.37
C ARG A 229 -1.90 5.85 -7.61
N ARG A 230 -2.30 7.04 -7.09
CA ARG A 230 -1.39 7.98 -6.42
C ARG A 230 -0.59 7.36 -5.27
N PHE A 231 -1.16 6.50 -4.45
CA PHE A 231 -0.45 5.85 -3.35
C PHE A 231 0.54 4.77 -3.83
N HIS A 232 0.24 4.11 -4.94
CA HIS A 232 1.16 3.17 -5.58
C HIS A 232 2.28 3.91 -6.33
N ARG A 233 1.99 5.08 -6.96
CA ARG A 233 3.03 5.95 -7.52
C ARG A 233 3.96 6.47 -6.43
N TRP A 234 3.41 6.92 -5.29
CA TRP A 234 4.23 7.32 -4.15
C TRP A 234 5.17 6.19 -3.70
N LEU A 235 4.67 4.95 -3.60
CA LEU A 235 5.47 3.80 -3.20
C LEU A 235 6.63 3.56 -4.17
N LEU A 236 6.36 3.60 -5.47
CA LEU A 236 7.36 3.34 -6.51
C LEU A 236 8.39 4.46 -6.61
N ASP A 237 7.97 5.72 -6.56
CA ASP A 237 8.85 6.89 -6.57
C ASP A 237 9.84 6.87 -5.38
N ARG A 238 9.32 6.58 -4.18
CA ARG A 238 10.15 6.47 -2.98
C ARG A 238 11.08 5.26 -2.98
N ALA A 239 10.79 4.25 -3.79
CA ALA A 239 11.62 3.06 -3.94
C ALA A 239 12.80 3.29 -4.91
N GLU A 240 12.74 4.31 -5.77
CA GLU A 240 13.83 4.72 -6.66
C GLU A 240 14.92 5.53 -5.94
N ASP A 241 14.59 6.19 -4.82
CA ASP A 241 15.50 7.01 -4.02
C ASP A 241 16.44 6.15 -3.14
#